data_231fe9b383d659b8f877b1e3a4b4d5ed
#
_entry.id   231fe9b383d659b8f877b1e3a4b4d5ed
#
_cell.length_a   1.000
_cell.length_b   1.000
_cell.length_c   1.000
_cell.angle_alpha   90.00
_cell.angle_beta   90.00
_cell.angle_gamma   90.00
#
_symmetry.space_group_name_H-M   'P 1'
#
loop_
_entity.id
_entity.type
_entity.pdbx_description
1 polymer ?
#
loop_
_entity_poly.entity_id
_entity_poly.type
_entity_poly.pdbx_seq_one_letter_code
_entity_poly.pdbx_strand_id
1 'polypeptide(L)'
;VVAFCLTSSSFAQMKKVGQSGMTYLSISLSARESAMGAAGIAGKAGAQSLFYNPAGLTESPGFAMALNQVNWLADTHIIGMGAAWSTQRFGSFGLDLIYVDYGDIMGTRRVDKSVDARGYTLTGNLNIQDYAIGLSYAYPVNDRFSFGGKFKIVHEDLGPAPIAVEVIDQDNEIYRMEEREWKLSHWGLDVGAFYKTGFKDLALAVAFLNYSTDMQYWREVFQMPLVLKMGLAMDVLKLFDNNEHIQLNMAVDALHPIDYEERVHLGAEFVYMNVVALRTGYQFNHDVENFSAGFGLMFQFQGVEGSLDYAYTSAEYFENVNRFSLGFHF
;
A
#
# COMPACT_ATOMS: atom_id res chain seq x y z
N VAL A 1 -17.95 31.94 24.14
CA VAL A 1 -17.14 31.69 22.95
C VAL A 1 -15.71 31.46 23.43
N VAL A 2 -15.26 30.20 23.52
CA VAL A 2 -13.87 29.86 23.85
C VAL A 2 -13.14 29.73 22.53
N ALA A 3 -12.27 30.68 22.21
CA ALA A 3 -11.36 30.61 21.08
C ALA A 3 -10.21 29.64 21.43
N PHE A 4 -10.18 28.49 20.78
CA PHE A 4 -9.07 27.53 20.85
C PHE A 4 -7.97 28.08 19.91
N CYS A 5 -6.96 28.76 20.48
CA CYS A 5 -5.74 29.10 19.74
C CYS A 5 -4.92 27.82 19.53
N LEU A 6 -5.00 27.24 18.34
CA LEU A 6 -4.03 26.25 17.87
C LEU A 6 -2.70 26.97 17.62
N THR A 7 -1.82 26.95 18.59
CA THR A 7 -0.41 27.27 18.36
C THR A 7 0.20 26.09 17.58
N SER A 8 0.41 26.26 16.29
CA SER A 8 1.21 25.36 15.48
C SER A 8 2.66 25.44 15.94
N SER A 9 3.06 24.51 16.80
CA SER A 9 4.48 24.26 17.08
C SER A 9 5.04 23.62 15.81
N SER A 10 5.70 24.42 14.97
CA SER A 10 6.47 23.93 13.84
C SER A 10 7.72 23.24 14.40
N PHE A 11 7.60 21.95 14.72
CA PHE A 11 8.80 21.13 14.88
C PHE A 11 9.37 20.91 13.47
N ALA A 12 10.57 21.41 13.22
CA ALA A 12 11.33 21.06 12.02
C ALA A 12 11.72 19.57 12.14
N GLN A 13 10.84 18.68 11.76
CA GLN A 13 11.13 17.26 11.66
C GLN A 13 11.95 17.04 10.38
N MET A 14 13.15 16.51 10.53
CA MET A 14 14.01 16.21 9.39
C MET A 14 13.37 15.08 8.58
N LYS A 15 12.91 15.37 7.36
CA LYS A 15 12.44 14.35 6.43
C LYS A 15 13.59 13.37 6.13
N LYS A 16 13.38 12.09 6.38
CA LYS A 16 14.34 11.02 6.09
C LYS A 16 14.08 10.39 4.73
N VAL A 17 13.68 11.20 3.76
CA VAL A 17 13.32 10.76 2.41
C VAL A 17 14.46 9.96 1.78
N GLY A 18 14.13 8.80 1.20
CA GLY A 18 15.10 7.93 0.53
C GLY A 18 15.93 7.04 1.47
N GLN A 19 15.55 6.90 2.73
CA GLN A 19 16.22 6.00 3.69
C GLN A 19 15.50 4.65 3.85
N SER A 20 14.34 4.46 3.21
CA SER A 20 13.63 3.19 3.14
C SER A 20 13.82 2.55 1.77
N GLY A 21 14.03 1.23 1.73
CA GLY A 21 13.97 0.42 0.52
C GLY A 21 12.62 -0.27 0.37
N MET A 22 12.43 -0.99 -0.75
CA MET A 22 11.19 -1.76 -1.02
C MET A 22 9.94 -0.89 -0.93
N THR A 23 10.03 0.34 -1.47
CA THR A 23 9.01 1.40 -1.33
C THR A 23 7.66 1.04 -1.97
N TYR A 24 7.63 0.06 -2.87
CA TYR A 24 6.40 -0.46 -3.45
C TYR A 24 5.42 -1.02 -2.40
N LEU A 25 5.92 -1.41 -1.20
CA LEU A 25 5.10 -1.83 -0.07
C LEU A 25 4.25 -0.71 0.55
N SER A 26 4.56 0.55 0.24
CA SER A 26 3.79 1.72 0.70
C SER A 26 2.65 2.09 -0.25
N ILE A 27 2.63 1.53 -1.46
CA ILE A 27 1.64 1.87 -2.48
C ILE A 27 0.31 1.18 -2.17
N SER A 28 -0.77 1.95 -2.14
CA SER A 28 -2.12 1.43 -1.96
C SER A 28 -2.54 0.61 -3.19
N LEU A 29 -2.92 -0.64 -3.00
CA LEU A 29 -3.21 -1.58 -4.09
C LEU A 29 -4.69 -1.59 -4.48
N SER A 30 -5.60 -1.62 -3.51
CA SER A 30 -7.03 -1.73 -3.77
C SER A 30 -7.60 -0.44 -4.35
N ALA A 31 -8.38 -0.56 -5.41
CA ALA A 31 -9.09 0.55 -6.02
C ALA A 31 -10.11 1.18 -5.06
N ARG A 32 -10.80 0.36 -4.24
CA ARG A 32 -11.79 0.87 -3.28
C ARG A 32 -11.15 1.82 -2.28
N GLU A 33 -10.12 1.38 -1.57
CA GLU A 33 -9.46 2.18 -0.55
C GLU A 33 -8.73 3.38 -1.17
N SER A 34 -8.09 3.20 -2.33
CA SER A 34 -7.41 4.28 -3.03
C SER A 34 -8.36 5.38 -3.49
N ALA A 35 -9.56 5.02 -3.97
CA ALA A 35 -10.61 5.99 -4.30
C ALA A 35 -11.08 6.79 -3.09
N MET A 36 -10.94 6.22 -1.89
CA MET A 36 -11.21 6.89 -0.61
C MET A 36 -9.97 7.59 -0.03
N GLY A 37 -8.99 8.00 -0.86
CA GLY A 37 -7.77 8.64 -0.41
C GLY A 37 -6.86 7.70 0.41
N ALA A 38 -6.91 6.40 0.16
CA ALA A 38 -6.25 5.36 0.92
C ALA A 38 -6.64 5.32 2.43
N ALA A 39 -7.80 5.88 2.79
CA ALA A 39 -8.42 5.77 4.10
C ALA A 39 -9.28 4.51 4.13
N GLY A 40 -8.87 3.46 4.81
CA GLY A 40 -9.60 2.20 4.79
C GLY A 40 -9.18 1.18 5.84
N ILE A 41 -8.27 1.54 6.74
CA ILE A 41 -7.73 0.58 7.73
C ILE A 41 -8.82 0.03 8.66
N ALA A 42 -9.86 0.83 8.98
CA ALA A 42 -11.01 0.44 9.78
C ALA A 42 -12.22 0.01 8.92
N GLY A 43 -12.06 -0.07 7.60
CA GLY A 43 -13.11 -0.51 6.68
C GLY A 43 -13.28 -2.02 6.66
N LYS A 44 -14.48 -2.47 6.27
CA LYS A 44 -14.76 -3.89 6.00
C LYS A 44 -14.31 -4.21 4.58
N ALA A 45 -13.21 -4.88 4.41
CA ALA A 45 -12.56 -5.04 3.12
C ALA A 45 -12.37 -6.49 2.67
N GLY A 46 -12.84 -7.49 3.42
CA GLY A 46 -12.70 -8.91 3.07
C GLY A 46 -11.23 -9.27 2.82
N ALA A 47 -10.93 -9.97 1.71
CA ALA A 47 -9.57 -10.33 1.34
C ALA A 47 -8.65 -9.12 1.07
N GLN A 48 -9.20 -7.93 0.77
CA GLN A 48 -8.40 -6.70 0.64
C GLN A 48 -7.70 -6.31 1.95
N SER A 49 -8.22 -6.73 3.11
CA SER A 49 -7.60 -6.52 4.42
C SER A 49 -6.17 -7.08 4.52
N LEU A 50 -5.82 -8.06 3.68
CA LEU A 50 -4.46 -8.58 3.56
C LEU A 50 -3.41 -7.50 3.28
N PHE A 51 -3.80 -6.43 2.61
CA PHE A 51 -2.90 -5.35 2.20
C PHE A 51 -2.90 -4.14 3.14
N TYR A 52 -3.86 -4.06 4.09
CA TYR A 52 -4.04 -2.86 4.93
C TYR A 52 -4.01 -3.14 6.42
N ASN A 53 -4.73 -4.16 6.87
CA ASN A 53 -4.84 -4.52 8.29
C ASN A 53 -5.22 -6.00 8.41
N PRO A 54 -4.30 -6.90 8.77
CA PRO A 54 -4.59 -8.31 8.84
C PRO A 54 -5.72 -8.67 9.82
N ALA A 55 -5.98 -7.85 10.86
CA ALA A 55 -7.09 -8.06 11.79
C ALA A 55 -8.47 -7.94 11.10
N GLY A 56 -8.58 -7.16 10.02
CA GLY A 56 -9.80 -6.99 9.24
C GLY A 56 -10.28 -8.27 8.53
N LEU A 57 -9.44 -9.30 8.40
CA LEU A 57 -9.83 -10.59 7.83
C LEU A 57 -10.98 -11.26 8.59
N THR A 58 -11.11 -10.99 9.88
CA THR A 58 -12.19 -11.57 10.71
C THR A 58 -13.57 -11.02 10.39
N GLU A 59 -13.64 -9.90 9.64
CA GLU A 59 -14.90 -9.23 9.30
C GLU A 59 -15.66 -9.87 8.11
N SER A 60 -15.04 -10.82 7.41
CA SER A 60 -15.62 -11.51 6.26
C SER A 60 -15.51 -13.02 6.44
N PRO A 61 -16.49 -13.65 7.13
CA PRO A 61 -16.50 -15.10 7.29
C PRO A 61 -16.71 -15.79 5.92
N GLY A 62 -16.05 -16.93 5.70
CA GLY A 62 -16.09 -17.66 4.44
C GLY A 62 -14.77 -17.58 3.67
N PHE A 63 -14.82 -17.87 2.39
CA PHE A 63 -13.67 -17.78 1.50
C PHE A 63 -13.77 -16.51 0.64
N ALA A 64 -12.70 -15.72 0.60
CA ALA A 64 -12.65 -14.48 -0.14
C ALA A 64 -11.38 -14.40 -0.98
N MET A 65 -11.47 -13.76 -2.15
CA MET A 65 -10.34 -13.47 -3.04
C MET A 65 -10.30 -12.00 -3.41
N ALA A 66 -9.10 -11.48 -3.62
CA ALA A 66 -8.85 -10.13 -4.09
C ALA A 66 -7.81 -10.13 -5.21
N LEU A 67 -8.08 -9.40 -6.28
CA LEU A 67 -7.16 -9.16 -7.39
C LEU A 67 -7.08 -7.65 -7.59
N ASN A 68 -5.87 -7.12 -7.64
CA ASN A 68 -5.61 -5.69 -7.79
C ASN A 68 -4.59 -5.46 -8.89
N GLN A 69 -4.83 -4.46 -9.71
CA GLN A 69 -3.87 -3.95 -10.69
C GLN A 69 -3.75 -2.44 -10.51
N VAL A 70 -2.53 -1.96 -10.35
CA VAL A 70 -2.18 -0.55 -10.26
C VAL A 70 -1.33 -0.19 -11.46
N ASN A 71 -1.78 0.75 -12.27
CA ASN A 71 -0.95 1.41 -13.28
C ASN A 71 -0.29 2.59 -12.58
N TRP A 72 0.96 2.35 -12.17
CA TRP A 72 1.75 3.29 -11.38
C TRP A 72 2.53 4.25 -12.28
N LEU A 73 3.39 5.05 -11.68
CA LEU A 73 4.23 6.04 -12.37
C LEU A 73 5.27 5.36 -13.26
N ALA A 74 5.72 6.04 -14.33
CA ALA A 74 6.79 5.61 -15.23
C ALA A 74 6.57 4.19 -15.82
N ASP A 75 5.37 3.91 -16.31
CA ASP A 75 4.98 2.63 -16.91
C ASP A 75 5.15 1.40 -15.98
N THR A 76 5.25 1.63 -14.68
CA THR A 76 5.30 0.54 -13.69
C THR A 76 3.91 -0.01 -13.45
N HIS A 77 3.78 -1.33 -13.43
CA HIS A 77 2.55 -2.03 -13.09
C HIS A 77 2.73 -2.84 -11.81
N ILE A 78 1.78 -2.72 -10.89
CA ILE A 78 1.78 -3.50 -9.65
C ILE A 78 0.55 -4.39 -9.62
N ILE A 79 0.77 -5.68 -9.38
CA ILE A 79 -0.28 -6.68 -9.28
C ILE A 79 -0.32 -7.17 -7.82
N GLY A 80 -1.48 -7.07 -7.19
CA GLY A 80 -1.73 -7.62 -5.86
C GLY A 80 -2.79 -8.71 -5.91
N MET A 81 -2.48 -9.89 -5.40
CA MET A 81 -3.41 -11.01 -5.32
C MET A 81 -3.51 -11.48 -3.88
N GLY A 82 -4.71 -11.80 -3.43
CA GLY A 82 -4.94 -12.30 -2.09
C GLY A 82 -6.07 -13.33 -2.04
N ALA A 83 -5.95 -14.28 -1.13
CA ALA A 83 -6.99 -15.23 -0.77
C ALA A 83 -7.07 -15.33 0.75
N ALA A 84 -8.27 -15.35 1.29
CA ALA A 84 -8.52 -15.44 2.72
C ALA A 84 -9.60 -16.49 3.00
N TRP A 85 -9.43 -17.21 4.09
CA TRP A 85 -10.41 -18.14 4.59
C TRP A 85 -10.65 -17.89 6.08
N SER A 86 -11.86 -17.45 6.39
CA SER A 86 -12.27 -17.04 7.73
C SER A 86 -13.24 -18.04 8.33
N THR A 87 -12.91 -18.55 9.51
CA THR A 87 -13.75 -19.47 10.28
C THR A 87 -14.09 -18.86 11.62
N GLN A 88 -15.30 -19.15 12.11
CA GLN A 88 -15.72 -18.66 13.43
C GLN A 88 -14.93 -19.31 14.59
N ARG A 89 -14.40 -20.50 14.40
CA ARG A 89 -13.74 -21.28 15.47
C ARG A 89 -12.22 -21.13 15.50
N PHE A 90 -11.58 -21.11 14.33
CA PHE A 90 -10.12 -21.17 14.21
C PHE A 90 -9.49 -19.85 13.81
N GLY A 91 -10.30 -18.79 13.66
CA GLY A 91 -9.85 -17.52 13.13
C GLY A 91 -9.75 -17.51 11.61
N SER A 92 -9.03 -16.55 11.07
CA SER A 92 -8.92 -16.27 9.64
C SER A 92 -7.48 -16.45 9.19
N PHE A 93 -7.32 -17.12 8.05
CA PHE A 93 -6.02 -17.33 7.39
C PHE A 93 -6.01 -16.57 6.08
N GLY A 94 -4.87 -16.05 5.70
CA GLY A 94 -4.72 -15.35 4.45
C GLY A 94 -3.37 -15.57 3.80
N LEU A 95 -3.36 -15.58 2.47
CA LEU A 95 -2.16 -15.63 1.64
C LEU A 95 -2.24 -14.50 0.63
N ASP A 96 -1.16 -13.76 0.43
CA ASP A 96 -1.07 -12.69 -0.55
C ASP A 96 0.26 -12.67 -1.29
N LEU A 97 0.20 -12.13 -2.50
CA LEU A 97 1.32 -11.86 -3.38
C LEU A 97 1.21 -10.43 -3.90
N ILE A 98 2.31 -9.70 -3.85
CA ILE A 98 2.50 -8.43 -4.55
C ILE A 98 3.63 -8.66 -5.55
N TYR A 99 3.44 -8.26 -6.79
CA TYR A 99 4.44 -8.32 -7.85
C TYR A 99 4.51 -6.97 -8.56
N VAL A 100 5.73 -6.51 -8.81
CA VAL A 100 6.01 -5.24 -9.50
C VAL A 100 6.67 -5.52 -10.83
N ASP A 101 6.07 -4.99 -11.88
CA ASP A 101 6.61 -5.00 -13.24
C ASP A 101 7.01 -3.56 -13.60
N TYR A 102 8.29 -3.35 -13.80
CA TYR A 102 8.85 -2.04 -14.14
C TYR A 102 8.86 -1.75 -15.65
N GLY A 103 8.30 -2.65 -16.46
CA GLY A 103 8.35 -2.54 -17.92
C GLY A 103 9.78 -2.62 -18.49
N ASP A 104 9.95 -2.04 -19.65
CA ASP A 104 11.23 -2.05 -20.36
C ASP A 104 12.13 -0.88 -19.92
N ILE A 105 13.10 -1.16 -19.05
CA ILE A 105 14.10 -0.17 -18.64
C ILE A 105 15.39 -0.40 -19.42
N MET A 106 15.72 0.52 -20.32
CA MET A 106 16.94 0.46 -21.12
C MET A 106 18.16 0.91 -20.31
N GLY A 107 19.06 -0.02 -20.06
CA GLY A 107 20.34 0.27 -19.41
C GLY A 107 21.27 1.08 -20.28
N THR A 108 22.04 1.98 -19.66
CA THR A 108 23.06 2.78 -20.33
C THR A 108 24.38 2.73 -19.58
N ARG A 109 25.48 2.82 -20.33
CA ARG A 109 26.84 2.96 -19.78
C ARG A 109 27.50 4.20 -20.34
N ARG A 110 28.04 5.04 -19.47
CA ARG A 110 28.84 6.21 -19.89
C ARG A 110 30.09 5.74 -20.63
N VAL A 111 30.39 6.36 -21.77
CA VAL A 111 31.60 6.15 -22.55
C VAL A 111 32.16 7.51 -22.96
N ASP A 112 33.47 7.53 -23.37
CA ASP A 112 34.07 8.72 -23.91
C ASP A 112 33.38 9.13 -25.23
N LYS A 113 33.25 10.42 -25.47
CA LYS A 113 32.61 10.97 -26.69
C LYS A 113 33.36 10.63 -28.00
N SER A 114 34.60 10.16 -27.90
CA SER A 114 35.33 9.60 -29.05
C SER A 114 34.84 8.21 -29.44
N VAL A 115 34.22 7.48 -28.49
CA VAL A 115 33.63 6.14 -28.72
C VAL A 115 32.19 6.29 -29.23
N ASP A 116 31.41 7.15 -28.59
CA ASP A 116 30.04 7.50 -29.02
C ASP A 116 29.80 8.98 -28.73
N ALA A 117 29.42 9.72 -29.75
CA ALA A 117 29.20 11.18 -29.66
C ALA A 117 28.12 11.56 -28.61
N ARG A 118 27.22 10.66 -28.29
CA ARG A 118 26.22 10.84 -27.22
C ARG A 118 26.81 10.81 -25.81
N GLY A 119 28.04 10.26 -25.65
CA GLY A 119 28.69 10.06 -24.35
C GLY A 119 28.18 8.84 -23.57
N TYR A 120 27.32 8.01 -24.17
CA TYR A 120 26.84 6.77 -23.57
C TYR A 120 26.55 5.71 -24.64
N THR A 121 26.60 4.45 -24.24
CA THR A 121 26.14 3.31 -25.03
C THR A 121 25.03 2.56 -24.33
N LEU A 122 24.15 1.92 -25.10
CA LEU A 122 23.08 1.08 -24.55
C LEU A 122 23.65 -0.26 -24.11
N THR A 123 23.18 -0.76 -22.95
CA THR A 123 23.62 -2.05 -22.38
C THR A 123 22.56 -3.14 -22.48
N GLY A 124 21.37 -2.83 -23.05
CA GLY A 124 20.22 -3.72 -23.10
C GLY A 124 19.23 -3.45 -21.98
N ASN A 125 18.12 -4.20 -21.96
CA ASN A 125 17.10 -4.07 -20.93
C ASN A 125 17.62 -4.57 -19.57
N LEU A 126 17.30 -3.82 -18.52
CA LEU A 126 17.52 -4.23 -17.14
C LEU A 126 16.36 -5.13 -16.71
N ASN A 127 16.67 -6.31 -16.19
CA ASN A 127 15.67 -7.19 -15.59
C ASN A 127 15.55 -6.86 -14.10
N ILE A 128 14.60 -6.01 -13.78
CA ILE A 128 14.27 -5.61 -12.40
C ILE A 128 13.00 -6.36 -11.98
N GLN A 129 13.01 -6.94 -10.79
CA GLN A 129 11.89 -7.71 -10.28
C GLN A 129 11.72 -7.51 -8.78
N ASP A 130 10.56 -7.04 -8.37
CA ASP A 130 10.20 -6.92 -6.97
C ASP A 130 8.95 -7.72 -6.69
N TYR A 131 8.95 -8.44 -5.58
CA TYR A 131 7.75 -9.13 -5.10
C TYR A 131 7.74 -9.29 -3.59
N ALA A 132 6.53 -9.47 -3.05
CA ALA A 132 6.34 -9.85 -1.66
C ALA A 132 5.29 -10.95 -1.56
N ILE A 133 5.55 -11.96 -0.72
CA ILE A 133 4.61 -13.03 -0.40
C ILE A 133 4.32 -12.97 1.08
N GLY A 134 3.04 -12.89 1.46
CA GLY A 134 2.58 -12.76 2.83
C GLY A 134 1.69 -13.91 3.28
N LEU A 135 1.86 -14.33 4.53
CA LEU A 135 0.99 -15.26 5.23
C LEU A 135 0.40 -14.55 6.44
N SER A 136 -0.91 -14.47 6.51
CA SER A 136 -1.66 -13.74 7.54
C SER A 136 -2.46 -14.69 8.40
N TYR A 137 -2.57 -14.35 9.68
CA TYR A 137 -3.50 -14.95 10.61
C TYR A 137 -4.18 -13.88 11.46
N ALA A 138 -5.50 -14.01 11.62
CA ALA A 138 -6.27 -13.13 12.48
C ALA A 138 -7.24 -13.92 13.35
N TYR A 139 -7.45 -13.44 14.58
CA TYR A 139 -8.31 -14.10 15.55
C TYR A 139 -9.29 -13.11 16.18
N PRO A 140 -10.61 -13.39 16.15
CA PRO A 140 -11.60 -12.61 16.89
C PRO A 140 -11.53 -12.99 18.36
N VAL A 141 -11.00 -12.09 19.18
CA VAL A 141 -10.88 -12.28 20.63
C VAL A 141 -12.28 -12.30 21.27
N ASN A 142 -13.16 -11.47 20.74
CA ASN A 142 -14.60 -11.43 21.05
C ASN A 142 -15.35 -10.78 19.88
N ASP A 143 -16.68 -10.60 20.00
CA ASP A 143 -17.54 -10.06 18.95
C ASP A 143 -17.19 -8.62 18.51
N ARG A 144 -16.36 -7.92 19.27
CA ARG A 144 -16.00 -6.53 19.04
C ARG A 144 -14.52 -6.29 18.72
N PHE A 145 -13.65 -7.19 19.17
CA PHE A 145 -12.22 -7.00 19.07
C PHE A 145 -11.55 -8.18 18.39
N SER A 146 -10.79 -7.89 17.36
CA SER A 146 -9.92 -8.84 16.66
C SER A 146 -8.49 -8.33 16.59
N PHE A 147 -7.57 -9.27 16.53
CA PHE A 147 -6.14 -9.06 16.38
C PHE A 147 -5.63 -9.91 15.23
N GLY A 148 -4.67 -9.39 14.47
CA GLY A 148 -4.09 -10.11 13.34
C GLY A 148 -2.61 -9.81 13.17
N GLY A 149 -1.91 -10.77 12.57
CA GLY A 149 -0.51 -10.63 12.19
C GLY A 149 -0.27 -11.19 10.81
N LYS A 150 0.76 -10.69 10.14
CA LYS A 150 1.21 -11.14 8.83
C LYS A 150 2.73 -11.26 8.85
N PHE A 151 3.22 -12.40 8.44
CA PHE A 151 4.62 -12.61 8.10
C PHE A 151 4.77 -12.54 6.59
N LYS A 152 5.77 -11.81 6.10
CA LYS A 152 6.03 -11.70 4.67
C LYS A 152 7.51 -11.86 4.35
N ILE A 153 7.77 -12.42 3.17
CA ILE A 153 9.07 -12.42 2.52
C ILE A 153 9.00 -11.41 1.38
N VAL A 154 9.95 -10.51 1.35
CA VAL A 154 10.05 -9.43 0.38
C VAL A 154 11.34 -9.62 -0.41
N HIS A 155 11.27 -9.46 -1.72
CA HIS A 155 12.40 -9.57 -2.63
C HIS A 155 12.47 -8.33 -3.52
N GLU A 156 13.70 -7.85 -3.72
CA GLU A 156 14.02 -6.76 -4.64
C GLU A 156 15.28 -7.13 -5.41
N ASP A 157 15.20 -7.15 -6.74
CA ASP A 157 16.31 -7.41 -7.66
C ASP A 157 16.43 -6.23 -8.63
N LEU A 158 17.41 -5.38 -8.39
CA LEU A 158 17.70 -4.18 -9.20
C LEU A 158 18.62 -4.48 -10.40
N GLY A 159 18.95 -5.76 -10.59
CA GLY A 159 19.85 -6.22 -11.65
C GLY A 159 21.34 -5.96 -11.37
N PRO A 160 22.23 -6.36 -12.27
CA PRO A 160 23.65 -6.14 -12.16
C PRO A 160 24.02 -4.69 -12.49
N ALA A 161 24.87 -4.08 -11.65
CA ALA A 161 25.45 -2.78 -11.93
C ALA A 161 26.93 -2.70 -11.53
N PRO A 162 27.77 -1.99 -12.30
CA PRO A 162 29.17 -1.82 -11.96
C PRO A 162 29.36 -0.86 -10.78
N ILE A 163 30.26 -1.21 -9.89
CA ILE A 163 30.68 -0.35 -8.78
C ILE A 163 32.16 -0.04 -8.87
N ALA A 164 32.57 1.16 -8.44
CA ALA A 164 33.96 1.52 -8.27
C ALA A 164 34.48 0.91 -6.95
N VAL A 165 35.41 -0.05 -7.03
CA VAL A 165 35.97 -0.71 -5.87
C VAL A 165 37.32 -0.13 -5.47
N GLU A 166 38.05 0.51 -6.39
CA GLU A 166 39.36 1.11 -6.16
C GLU A 166 39.54 2.34 -7.04
N VAL A 167 40.11 3.38 -6.46
CA VAL A 167 40.55 4.59 -7.20
C VAL A 167 41.96 4.32 -7.71
N ILE A 168 42.12 4.21 -9.02
CA ILE A 168 43.42 4.00 -9.65
C ILE A 168 44.11 5.34 -9.88
N ASP A 169 43.39 6.33 -10.38
CA ASP A 169 43.86 7.67 -10.60
C ASP A 169 42.69 8.66 -10.38
N GLN A 170 42.80 9.49 -9.36
CA GLN A 170 41.77 10.44 -9.00
C GLN A 170 41.70 11.64 -9.93
N ASP A 171 42.85 12.08 -10.45
CA ASP A 171 42.95 13.26 -11.31
C ASP A 171 42.37 12.99 -12.71
N ASN A 172 42.51 11.75 -13.17
CA ASN A 172 41.96 11.28 -14.45
C ASN A 172 40.64 10.51 -14.32
N GLU A 173 40.03 10.45 -13.11
CA GLU A 173 38.79 9.70 -12.83
C GLU A 173 38.88 8.21 -13.25
N ILE A 174 40.02 7.56 -13.05
CA ILE A 174 40.21 6.15 -13.39
C ILE A 174 39.92 5.30 -12.16
N TYR A 175 38.92 4.42 -12.28
CA TYR A 175 38.45 3.53 -11.22
C TYR A 175 38.49 2.08 -11.70
N ARG A 176 38.84 1.16 -10.78
CA ARG A 176 38.59 -0.25 -11.02
C ARG A 176 37.10 -0.53 -10.76
N MET A 177 36.39 -0.96 -11.80
CA MET A 177 34.98 -1.28 -11.74
C MET A 177 34.82 -2.80 -11.61
N GLU A 178 33.94 -3.21 -10.72
CA GLU A 178 33.48 -4.59 -10.60
C GLU A 178 31.97 -4.65 -10.78
N GLU A 179 31.49 -5.66 -11.50
CA GLU A 179 30.06 -5.90 -11.67
C GLU A 179 29.51 -6.59 -10.43
N ARG A 180 28.41 -6.08 -9.91
CA ARG A 180 27.76 -6.61 -8.72
C ARG A 180 26.27 -6.79 -8.97
N GLU A 181 25.71 -7.89 -8.48
CA GLU A 181 24.28 -8.11 -8.41
C GLU A 181 23.70 -7.37 -7.21
N TRP A 182 22.61 -6.61 -7.46
CA TRP A 182 21.92 -5.82 -6.45
C TRP A 182 20.57 -6.46 -6.17
N LYS A 183 20.61 -7.58 -5.46
CA LYS A 183 19.42 -8.32 -5.05
C LYS A 183 19.40 -8.56 -3.56
N LEU A 184 18.23 -8.50 -2.98
CA LEU A 184 18.03 -8.67 -1.55
C LEU A 184 16.68 -9.37 -1.30
N SER A 185 16.70 -10.34 -0.40
CA SER A 185 15.48 -10.92 0.17
C SER A 185 15.47 -10.71 1.66
N HIS A 186 14.35 -10.27 2.20
CA HIS A 186 14.23 -10.05 3.62
C HIS A 186 12.84 -10.41 4.13
N TRP A 187 12.71 -10.59 5.45
CA TRP A 187 11.42 -10.83 6.08
C TRP A 187 10.84 -9.55 6.66
N GLY A 188 9.53 -9.49 6.71
CA GLY A 188 8.79 -8.40 7.35
C GLY A 188 7.60 -8.91 8.15
N LEU A 189 7.17 -8.09 9.09
CA LEU A 189 6.00 -8.35 9.93
C LEU A 189 5.02 -7.19 9.86
N ASP A 190 3.74 -7.53 9.79
CA ASP A 190 2.64 -6.60 10.01
C ASP A 190 1.81 -7.10 11.19
N VAL A 191 1.34 -6.18 12.01
CA VAL A 191 0.39 -6.48 13.08
C VAL A 191 -0.76 -5.50 13.03
N GLY A 192 -1.95 -5.94 13.40
CA GLY A 192 -3.11 -5.09 13.39
C GLY A 192 -4.14 -5.45 14.44
N ALA A 193 -4.95 -4.47 14.78
CA ALA A 193 -6.11 -4.62 15.65
C ALA A 193 -7.31 -3.93 15.00
N PHE A 194 -8.48 -4.50 15.23
CA PHE A 194 -9.76 -3.98 14.76
C PHE A 194 -10.76 -4.01 15.90
N TYR A 195 -11.48 -2.91 16.13
CA TYR A 195 -12.42 -2.78 17.25
C TYR A 195 -13.74 -2.14 16.81
N LYS A 196 -14.83 -2.88 16.98
CA LYS A 196 -16.21 -2.40 16.87
C LYS A 196 -16.62 -1.73 18.18
N THR A 197 -16.81 -0.43 18.17
CA THR A 197 -17.09 0.32 19.42
C THR A 197 -18.41 -0.08 20.06
N GLY A 198 -19.36 -0.60 19.26
CA GLY A 198 -20.75 -0.84 19.64
C GLY A 198 -21.64 0.39 19.55
N PHE A 199 -21.08 1.55 19.19
CA PHE A 199 -21.87 2.74 18.84
C PHE A 199 -22.16 2.69 17.34
N LYS A 200 -23.42 2.32 17.03
CA LYS A 200 -23.82 2.09 15.63
C LYS A 200 -22.87 1.08 14.96
N ASP A 201 -22.22 1.44 13.88
CA ASP A 201 -21.19 0.62 13.23
C ASP A 201 -19.81 1.30 13.22
N LEU A 202 -19.59 2.27 14.12
CA LEU A 202 -18.29 2.90 14.28
C LEU A 202 -17.22 1.86 14.62
N ALA A 203 -16.25 1.74 13.74
CA ALA A 203 -15.09 0.88 13.90
C ALA A 203 -13.81 1.72 14.07
N LEU A 204 -12.88 1.22 14.87
CA LEU A 204 -11.55 1.74 15.06
C LEU A 204 -10.55 0.66 14.66
N ALA A 205 -9.44 1.05 14.09
CA ALA A 205 -8.36 0.13 13.76
C ALA A 205 -7.00 0.77 13.97
N VAL A 206 -6.03 -0.08 14.26
CA VAL A 206 -4.61 0.26 14.33
C VAL A 206 -3.84 -0.81 13.60
N ALA A 207 -2.87 -0.43 12.78
CA ALA A 207 -1.94 -1.36 12.16
C ALA A 207 -0.52 -0.79 12.16
N PHE A 208 0.42 -1.68 12.39
CA PHE A 208 1.85 -1.44 12.32
C PHE A 208 2.38 -2.33 11.19
N LEU A 209 2.76 -1.71 10.08
CA LEU A 209 3.06 -2.39 8.83
C LEU A 209 4.53 -2.24 8.45
N ASN A 210 5.05 -3.27 7.79
CA ASN A 210 6.40 -3.30 7.22
C ASN A 210 7.53 -3.22 8.27
N TYR A 211 7.31 -3.79 9.47
CA TYR A 211 8.40 -3.94 10.41
C TYR A 211 9.45 -4.91 9.87
N SER A 212 10.70 -4.51 9.88
CA SER A 212 11.86 -5.34 9.50
C SER A 212 13.06 -5.03 10.38
N THR A 213 14.04 -5.91 10.38
CA THR A 213 15.38 -5.56 10.84
C THR A 213 16.11 -4.79 9.73
N ASP A 214 17.27 -4.24 10.07
CA ASP A 214 18.12 -3.54 9.11
C ASP A 214 18.52 -4.44 7.94
N MET A 215 18.50 -3.89 6.74
CA MET A 215 18.89 -4.50 5.48
C MET A 215 20.07 -3.75 4.89
N GLN A 216 20.85 -4.41 4.04
CA GLN A 216 22.03 -3.83 3.44
C GLN A 216 22.31 -4.46 2.08
N TYR A 217 22.47 -3.63 1.04
CA TYR A 217 23.02 -4.08 -0.24
C TYR A 217 24.54 -4.09 -0.28
N TRP A 218 25.13 -3.01 0.22
CA TRP A 218 26.59 -2.83 0.19
C TRP A 218 27.14 -2.26 1.50
N ARG A 219 27.04 -0.96 1.71
CA ARG A 219 27.61 -0.22 2.85
C ARG A 219 26.54 0.39 3.75
N GLU A 220 25.54 1.00 3.13
CA GLU A 220 24.48 1.69 3.84
C GLU A 220 23.40 0.70 4.26
N VAL A 221 22.92 0.88 5.47
CA VAL A 221 21.81 0.11 6.03
C VAL A 221 20.51 0.89 5.86
N PHE A 222 19.44 0.17 5.60
CA PHE A 222 18.11 0.72 5.46
C PHE A 222 17.05 -0.26 5.99
N GLN A 223 15.81 0.18 6.12
CA GLN A 223 14.69 -0.63 6.56
C GLN A 223 13.56 -0.60 5.52
N MET A 224 12.59 -1.50 5.67
CA MET A 224 11.32 -1.39 4.96
C MET A 224 10.59 -0.12 5.35
N PRO A 225 9.61 0.37 4.54
CA PRO A 225 8.86 1.60 4.81
C PRO A 225 7.86 1.36 5.95
N LEU A 226 8.38 1.34 7.16
CA LEU A 226 7.61 1.15 8.38
C LEU A 226 6.58 2.25 8.56
N VAL A 227 5.35 1.88 8.84
CA VAL A 227 4.27 2.84 9.10
C VAL A 227 3.34 2.36 10.20
N LEU A 228 3.02 3.26 11.14
CA LEU A 228 1.90 3.12 12.05
C LEU A 228 0.69 3.81 11.44
N LYS A 229 -0.42 3.08 11.32
CA LYS A 229 -1.71 3.60 10.86
C LYS A 229 -2.74 3.49 11.96
N MET A 230 -3.53 4.53 12.17
CA MET A 230 -4.69 4.54 13.07
C MET A 230 -5.87 5.11 12.30
N GLY A 231 -7.00 4.43 12.34
CA GLY A 231 -8.15 4.85 11.58
C GLY A 231 -9.47 4.60 12.26
N LEU A 232 -10.47 5.30 11.77
CA LEU A 232 -11.87 5.13 12.13
C LEU A 232 -12.71 5.12 10.86
N ALA A 233 -13.79 4.34 10.88
CA ALA A 233 -14.77 4.30 9.80
C ALA A 233 -16.17 4.08 10.36
N MET A 234 -17.17 4.68 9.69
CA MET A 234 -18.57 4.60 10.09
C MET A 234 -19.49 4.90 8.91
N ASP A 235 -20.63 4.21 8.83
CA ASP A 235 -21.77 4.66 8.03
C ASP A 235 -22.50 5.78 8.78
N VAL A 236 -22.30 7.04 8.33
CA VAL A 236 -22.84 8.21 9.02
C VAL A 236 -24.35 8.34 8.88
N LEU A 237 -24.98 7.70 7.88
CA LEU A 237 -26.44 7.71 7.74
C LEU A 237 -27.11 6.95 8.89
N LYS A 238 -26.45 5.96 9.47
CA LYS A 238 -26.95 5.25 10.65
C LYS A 238 -27.12 6.12 11.90
N LEU A 239 -26.55 7.33 11.90
CA LEU A 239 -26.83 8.31 12.97
C LEU A 239 -28.26 8.82 12.91
N PHE A 240 -28.83 8.93 11.71
CA PHE A 240 -30.13 9.57 11.45
C PHE A 240 -31.22 8.55 11.13
N ASP A 241 -30.90 7.56 10.31
CA ASP A 241 -31.83 6.53 9.83
C ASP A 241 -31.07 5.19 9.66
N ASN A 242 -31.79 4.06 9.80
CA ASN A 242 -31.26 2.74 9.53
C ASN A 242 -31.72 2.24 8.14
N ASN A 243 -31.55 3.07 7.10
CA ASN A 243 -31.89 2.66 5.74
C ASN A 243 -30.80 1.71 5.21
N GLU A 244 -31.17 0.48 4.90
CA GLU A 244 -30.25 -0.54 4.38
C GLU A 244 -29.94 -0.39 2.89
N HIS A 245 -30.70 0.46 2.17
CA HIS A 245 -30.54 0.67 0.73
C HIS A 245 -29.53 1.75 0.37
N ILE A 246 -29.23 2.64 1.32
CA ILE A 246 -28.32 3.77 1.11
C ILE A 246 -27.34 3.80 2.29
N GLN A 247 -26.05 3.85 1.99
CA GLN A 247 -24.99 3.99 2.99
C GLN A 247 -24.08 5.15 2.60
N LEU A 248 -23.59 5.88 3.59
CA LEU A 248 -22.54 6.88 3.44
C LEU A 248 -21.42 6.55 4.43
N ASN A 249 -20.50 5.74 3.97
CA ASN A 249 -19.33 5.37 4.75
C ASN A 249 -18.31 6.49 4.71
N MET A 250 -17.89 6.96 5.87
CA MET A 250 -16.78 7.90 6.01
C MET A 250 -15.63 7.22 6.75
N ALA A 251 -14.43 7.50 6.32
CA ALA A 251 -13.20 6.99 6.93
C ALA A 251 -12.19 8.11 7.11
N VAL A 252 -11.43 8.03 8.20
CA VAL A 252 -10.31 8.92 8.51
C VAL A 252 -9.17 8.06 9.03
N ASP A 253 -8.01 8.14 8.37
CA ASP A 253 -6.81 7.45 8.80
C ASP A 253 -5.70 8.48 9.09
N ALA A 254 -5.02 8.33 10.22
CA ALA A 254 -3.79 9.04 10.57
C ALA A 254 -2.61 8.08 10.41
N LEU A 255 -1.57 8.52 9.71
CA LEU A 255 -0.40 7.73 9.38
C LEU A 255 0.85 8.39 9.94
N HIS A 256 1.72 7.59 10.55
CA HIS A 256 3.04 7.98 11.00
C HIS A 256 4.10 7.10 10.31
N PRO A 257 4.53 7.46 9.08
CA PRO A 257 5.64 6.78 8.39
C PRO A 257 6.96 7.10 9.07
N ILE A 258 7.94 6.18 8.99
CA ILE A 258 9.26 6.40 9.59
C ILE A 258 10.11 7.43 8.81
N ASP A 259 9.83 7.58 7.52
CA ASP A 259 10.62 8.34 6.53
C ASP A 259 9.95 9.62 6.03
N TYR A 260 8.68 9.83 6.37
CA TYR A 260 7.90 11.03 6.00
C TYR A 260 7.23 11.66 7.22
N GLU A 261 6.68 12.85 7.01
CA GLU A 261 5.84 13.53 8.00
C GLU A 261 4.49 12.79 8.19
N GLU A 262 3.80 13.10 9.27
CA GLU A 262 2.47 12.58 9.55
C GLU A 262 1.51 12.94 8.42
N ARG A 263 0.71 11.96 8.03
CA ARG A 263 -0.29 12.08 6.97
C ARG A 263 -1.68 11.86 7.53
N VAL A 264 -2.65 12.52 6.94
CA VAL A 264 -4.07 12.29 7.24
C VAL A 264 -4.79 11.98 5.94
N HIS A 265 -5.50 10.88 5.92
CA HIS A 265 -6.30 10.44 4.80
C HIS A 265 -7.78 10.56 5.14
N LEU A 266 -8.57 11.11 4.22
CA LEU A 266 -10.02 11.22 4.35
C LEU A 266 -10.67 10.51 3.18
N GLY A 267 -11.72 9.73 3.46
CA GLY A 267 -12.49 9.02 2.45
C GLY A 267 -13.98 9.07 2.70
N ALA A 268 -14.73 9.10 1.61
CA ALA A 268 -16.17 8.97 1.61
C ALA A 268 -16.61 7.98 0.52
N GLU A 269 -17.53 7.08 0.86
CA GLU A 269 -18.14 6.10 -0.03
C GLU A 269 -19.65 6.16 0.09
N PHE A 270 -20.31 6.51 -1.00
CA PHE A 270 -21.76 6.44 -1.11
C PHE A 270 -22.15 5.14 -1.81
N VAL A 271 -22.93 4.30 -1.13
CA VAL A 271 -23.41 3.01 -1.67
C VAL A 271 -24.91 3.06 -1.86
N TYR A 272 -25.36 2.67 -3.05
CA TYR A 272 -26.76 2.60 -3.40
C TYR A 272 -27.18 1.16 -3.69
N MET A 273 -28.18 0.68 -2.97
CA MET A 273 -28.80 -0.67 -3.07
C MET A 273 -27.79 -1.83 -3.00
N ASN A 274 -26.61 -1.61 -2.43
CA ASN A 274 -25.50 -2.59 -2.46
C ASN A 274 -25.11 -3.04 -3.89
N VAL A 275 -25.34 -2.18 -4.90
CA VAL A 275 -25.04 -2.45 -6.32
C VAL A 275 -24.00 -1.49 -6.85
N VAL A 276 -24.15 -0.20 -6.54
CA VAL A 276 -23.25 0.86 -7.04
C VAL A 276 -22.65 1.60 -5.88
N ALA A 277 -21.35 1.85 -5.94
CA ALA A 277 -20.63 2.71 -5.03
C ALA A 277 -19.96 3.87 -5.76
N LEU A 278 -20.05 5.07 -5.22
CA LEU A 278 -19.27 6.24 -5.64
C LEU A 278 -18.36 6.65 -4.50
N ARG A 279 -17.10 6.93 -4.82
CA ARG A 279 -16.07 7.18 -3.82
C ARG A 279 -15.27 8.43 -4.14
N THR A 280 -14.86 9.12 -3.09
CA THR A 280 -13.90 10.23 -3.18
C THR A 280 -13.04 10.27 -1.93
N GLY A 281 -11.84 10.78 -2.06
CA GLY A 281 -10.92 10.90 -0.96
C GLY A 281 -9.83 11.92 -1.18
N TYR A 282 -9.15 12.24 -0.11
CA TYR A 282 -8.04 13.19 -0.12
C TYR A 282 -6.95 12.77 0.86
N GLN A 283 -5.68 12.88 0.42
CA GLN A 283 -4.49 12.61 1.21
C GLN A 283 -3.80 13.93 1.53
N PHE A 284 -3.75 14.27 2.82
CA PHE A 284 -3.05 15.45 3.30
C PHE A 284 -1.58 15.13 3.58
N ASN A 285 -0.70 16.08 3.34
CA ASN A 285 0.74 15.98 3.52
C ASN A 285 1.38 14.84 2.71
N HIS A 286 0.81 14.55 1.53
CA HIS A 286 1.36 13.57 0.60
C HIS A 286 2.09 14.31 -0.54
N ASP A 287 3.32 13.87 -0.87
CA ASP A 287 4.16 14.59 -1.82
C ASP A 287 3.72 14.38 -3.29
N VAL A 288 2.97 13.33 -3.59
CA VAL A 288 2.60 12.95 -4.96
C VAL A 288 1.09 12.82 -5.13
N GLU A 289 0.45 11.97 -4.32
CA GLU A 289 -0.97 11.64 -4.46
C GLU A 289 -1.80 12.57 -3.55
N ASN A 290 -2.83 13.22 -4.09
CA ASN A 290 -3.68 14.13 -3.33
C ASN A 290 -5.14 13.72 -3.40
N PHE A 291 -5.81 14.07 -4.50
CA PHE A 291 -7.22 13.81 -4.71
C PHE A 291 -7.45 12.46 -5.36
N SER A 292 -8.46 11.74 -4.90
CA SER A 292 -8.88 10.46 -5.47
C SER A 292 -10.38 10.43 -5.67
N ALA A 293 -10.80 9.74 -6.72
CA ALA A 293 -12.19 9.43 -7.00
C ALA A 293 -12.32 8.03 -7.60
N GLY A 294 -13.47 7.41 -7.47
CA GLY A 294 -13.70 6.10 -8.03
C GLY A 294 -15.13 5.64 -7.96
N PHE A 295 -15.38 4.51 -8.56
CA PHE A 295 -16.66 3.83 -8.50
C PHE A 295 -16.50 2.33 -8.32
N GLY A 296 -17.56 1.68 -7.85
CA GLY A 296 -17.63 0.24 -7.67
C GLY A 296 -18.96 -0.31 -8.13
N LEU A 297 -18.93 -1.51 -8.69
CA LEU A 297 -20.10 -2.31 -9.02
C LEU A 297 -20.05 -3.57 -8.16
N MET A 298 -21.12 -3.81 -7.41
CA MET A 298 -21.29 -4.99 -6.58
C MET A 298 -22.37 -5.87 -7.19
N PHE A 299 -22.15 -7.16 -7.20
CA PHE A 299 -23.09 -8.13 -7.74
C PHE A 299 -23.13 -9.39 -6.88
N GLN A 300 -24.26 -10.07 -6.93
CA GLN A 300 -24.43 -11.36 -6.28
C GLN A 300 -25.00 -12.37 -7.29
N PHE A 301 -24.33 -13.49 -7.47
CA PHE A 301 -24.75 -14.53 -8.39
C PHE A 301 -24.49 -15.91 -7.79
N GLN A 302 -25.54 -16.72 -7.68
CA GLN A 302 -25.49 -18.11 -7.17
C GLN A 302 -24.75 -18.27 -5.82
N GLY A 303 -24.88 -17.31 -4.91
CA GLY A 303 -24.25 -17.35 -3.59
C GLY A 303 -22.82 -16.79 -3.54
N VAL A 304 -22.27 -16.35 -4.69
CA VAL A 304 -21.01 -15.64 -4.77
C VAL A 304 -21.29 -14.14 -4.80
N GLU A 305 -20.71 -13.40 -3.88
CA GLU A 305 -20.69 -11.94 -3.92
C GLU A 305 -19.44 -11.48 -4.65
N GLY A 306 -19.57 -10.51 -5.55
CA GLY A 306 -18.45 -9.97 -6.29
C GLY A 306 -18.45 -8.45 -6.30
N SER A 307 -17.27 -7.87 -6.45
CA SER A 307 -17.09 -6.43 -6.71
C SER A 307 -16.11 -6.20 -7.84
N LEU A 308 -16.38 -5.15 -8.63
CA LEU A 308 -15.49 -4.56 -9.61
C LEU A 308 -15.31 -3.10 -9.25
N ASP A 309 -14.11 -2.69 -8.95
CA ASP A 309 -13.80 -1.36 -8.46
C ASP A 309 -12.77 -0.68 -9.36
N TYR A 310 -12.95 0.61 -9.57
CA TYR A 310 -12.02 1.49 -10.27
C TYR A 310 -11.70 2.71 -9.42
N ALA A 311 -10.43 3.12 -9.43
CA ALA A 311 -9.99 4.36 -8.83
C ALA A 311 -9.06 5.14 -9.75
N TYR A 312 -9.25 6.42 -9.72
CA TYR A 312 -8.38 7.46 -10.26
C TYR A 312 -7.77 8.23 -9.10
N THR A 313 -6.45 8.41 -9.12
CA THR A 313 -5.73 9.23 -8.16
C THR A 313 -4.90 10.26 -8.92
N SER A 314 -5.08 11.53 -8.59
CA SER A 314 -4.29 12.63 -9.14
C SER A 314 -2.87 12.59 -8.58
N ALA A 315 -1.87 12.62 -9.47
CA ALA A 315 -0.47 12.76 -9.12
C ALA A 315 0.03 14.14 -9.59
N GLU A 316 0.53 14.95 -8.63
CA GLU A 316 0.76 16.39 -8.87
C GLU A 316 1.79 16.69 -9.97
N TYR A 317 2.84 15.87 -10.07
CA TYR A 317 3.98 16.07 -10.99
C TYR A 317 4.11 14.98 -12.05
N PHE A 318 3.26 13.96 -12.02
CA PHE A 318 3.34 12.76 -12.84
C PHE A 318 2.01 12.47 -13.53
N GLU A 319 1.97 11.44 -14.36
CA GLU A 319 0.73 10.90 -14.89
C GLU A 319 -0.14 10.35 -13.76
N ASN A 320 -1.46 10.45 -13.94
CA ASN A 320 -2.42 10.01 -12.94
C ASN A 320 -2.40 8.50 -12.78
N VAL A 321 -2.59 8.06 -11.55
CA VAL A 321 -2.58 6.63 -11.21
C VAL A 321 -3.98 6.04 -11.34
N ASN A 322 -4.08 4.95 -12.07
CA ASN A 322 -5.32 4.20 -12.25
C ASN A 322 -5.22 2.84 -11.60
N ARG A 323 -6.27 2.45 -10.87
CA ARG A 323 -6.34 1.17 -10.17
C ARG A 323 -7.62 0.43 -10.50
N PHE A 324 -7.50 -0.86 -10.65
CA PHE A 324 -8.61 -1.79 -10.86
C PHE A 324 -8.56 -2.88 -9.81
N SER A 325 -9.72 -3.24 -9.27
CA SER A 325 -9.81 -4.32 -8.30
C SER A 325 -11.01 -5.21 -8.59
N LEU A 326 -10.80 -6.50 -8.38
CA LEU A 326 -11.85 -7.52 -8.36
C LEU A 326 -11.86 -8.17 -6.98
N GLY A 327 -13.04 -8.28 -6.38
CA GLY A 327 -13.27 -8.98 -5.14
C GLY A 327 -14.28 -10.10 -5.34
N PHE A 328 -14.07 -11.25 -4.69
CA PHE A 328 -15.02 -12.35 -4.65
C PHE A 328 -15.13 -12.86 -3.22
N HIS A 329 -16.35 -13.21 -2.82
CA HIS A 329 -16.66 -13.79 -1.53
C HIS A 329 -17.67 -14.94 -1.69
N PHE A 330 -17.38 -16.12 -1.02
CA PHE A 330 -18.11 -17.38 -1.15
C PHE A 330 -18.64 -17.87 0.18
#